data_fc50bfedaae176b57d92d590db5a33e4
#
_entry.id   fc50bfedaae176b57d92d590db5a33e4
#
_cell.length_a   1.000
_cell.length_b   1.000
_cell.length_c   1.000
_cell.angle_alpha   90.00
_cell.angle_beta   90.00
_cell.angle_gamma   90.00
#
_symmetry.space_group_name_H-M   'P 1'
#
loop_
_entity.id
_entity.type
_entity.pdbx_description
1 polymer ?
#
loop_
_entity_poly.entity_id
_entity_poly.type
_entity_poly.pdbx_seq_one_letter_code
_entity_poly.pdbx_strand_id
1 'polypeptide(L)'
;MYKLLKQEGSARRAEFTTNRGTVQTPAFMNVATAAAIKGAVSAGDLKTLGCQIMLSNTYHLHVRPGDEVIRGCGGLHKFTTWDGPILTDSGGFQVFSLAGLRHITEEGVTFASHVDGRRIFMGPEESMTIQSNLGSTIAMAFDECVENPAEYSYSKASCERTARWLARCKKKMAELNAMPGTVNPEQMLFGINQGCTYADLRVEHMKKIAELELDGYAIGGLAVGEPTEVMYDIIDNVTPHMPQNKIRYLMGVGTPANILNAVERGVDLFDCVMPSRNARHGHLFTSKGIINLNNKKYEYDMSPIDENCGCPVCSRYSKAYIRHLLKSQEMLSQRLTVMHNLWFYNHLMEDIRNALDNGCFAEFKREKEEILSTRI
;
A
#
# COMPACT_ATOMS: atom_id res chain seq x y z
N MET A 1 -7.78 -12.97 11.00
CA MET A 1 -9.24 -12.89 11.29
C MET A 1 -9.66 -11.42 11.30
N TYR A 2 -10.78 -11.07 10.65
CA TYR A 2 -11.34 -9.71 10.64
C TYR A 2 -12.48 -9.62 11.66
N LYS A 3 -12.46 -8.56 12.50
CA LYS A 3 -13.48 -8.30 13.52
C LYS A 3 -13.90 -6.84 13.43
N LEU A 4 -15.11 -6.59 12.94
CA LEU A 4 -15.71 -5.26 12.92
C LEU A 4 -16.02 -4.84 14.38
N LEU A 5 -15.57 -3.66 14.78
CA LEU A 5 -15.79 -3.08 16.10
C LEU A 5 -16.88 -2.01 16.08
N LYS A 6 -16.83 -1.12 15.08
CA LYS A 6 -17.79 -0.03 14.90
C LYS A 6 -17.94 0.33 13.41
N GLN A 7 -19.08 0.91 13.08
CA GLN A 7 -19.37 1.38 11.73
C GLN A 7 -20.13 2.72 11.81
N GLU A 8 -19.73 3.67 10.95
CA GLU A 8 -20.39 4.95 10.76
C GLU A 8 -20.65 5.14 9.26
N GLY A 9 -21.92 5.04 8.84
CA GLY A 9 -22.25 4.92 7.42
C GLY A 9 -21.62 3.66 6.82
N SER A 10 -20.78 3.83 5.79
CA SER A 10 -19.97 2.74 5.23
C SER A 10 -18.58 2.63 5.87
N ALA A 11 -18.12 3.66 6.61
CA ALA A 11 -16.81 3.68 7.24
C ALA A 11 -16.71 2.61 8.35
N ARG A 12 -15.60 1.88 8.39
CA ARG A 12 -15.44 0.68 9.21
C ARG A 12 -14.27 0.84 10.18
N ARG A 13 -14.51 0.62 11.46
CA ARG A 13 -13.49 0.46 12.50
C ARG A 13 -13.37 -1.01 12.86
N ALA A 14 -12.22 -1.62 12.67
CA ALA A 14 -12.06 -3.05 12.88
C ALA A 14 -10.66 -3.44 13.39
N GLU A 15 -10.55 -4.71 13.80
CA GLU A 15 -9.29 -5.41 14.08
C GLU A 15 -9.07 -6.46 13.01
N PHE A 16 -7.85 -6.50 12.47
CA PHE A 16 -7.40 -7.54 11.57
C PHE A 16 -6.23 -8.30 12.19
N THR A 17 -6.52 -9.50 12.67
CA THR A 17 -5.54 -10.36 13.35
C THR A 17 -4.85 -11.28 12.36
N THR A 18 -3.52 -11.32 12.43
CA THR A 18 -2.62 -12.17 11.67
C THR A 18 -1.75 -12.99 12.63
N ASN A 19 -0.95 -13.92 12.10
CA ASN A 19 0.06 -14.65 12.89
C ASN A 19 1.26 -13.76 13.33
N ARG A 20 1.27 -12.47 12.95
CA ARG A 20 2.30 -11.48 13.30
C ARG A 20 1.76 -10.29 14.09
N GLY A 21 0.57 -10.42 14.63
CA GLY A 21 -0.07 -9.39 15.43
C GLY A 21 -1.38 -8.88 14.81
N THR A 22 -2.02 -7.96 15.52
CA THR A 22 -3.30 -7.38 15.14
C THR A 22 -3.10 -5.97 14.61
N VAL A 23 -3.64 -5.70 13.43
CA VAL A 23 -3.68 -4.37 12.81
C VAL A 23 -5.01 -3.72 13.16
N GLN A 24 -4.96 -2.52 13.73
CA GLN A 24 -6.11 -1.68 13.98
C GLN A 24 -6.46 -0.94 12.69
N THR A 25 -7.66 -1.11 12.15
CA THR A 25 -8.07 -0.49 10.90
C THR A 25 -9.09 0.64 11.11
N PRO A 26 -9.12 1.66 10.24
CA PRO A 26 -8.29 1.84 9.04
C PRO A 26 -6.80 2.00 9.34
N ALA A 27 -5.93 1.53 8.42
CA ALA A 27 -4.48 1.59 8.58
C ALA A 27 -3.74 1.89 7.26
N PHE A 28 -2.58 2.54 7.37
CA PHE A 28 -1.69 2.82 6.25
C PHE A 28 -0.46 1.91 6.30
N MET A 29 -0.17 1.22 5.20
CA MET A 29 1.01 0.38 5.05
C MET A 29 2.19 1.20 4.55
N ASN A 30 3.24 1.29 5.36
CA ASN A 30 4.44 2.01 4.96
C ASN A 30 5.24 1.19 3.93
N VAL A 31 5.52 1.79 2.76
CA VAL A 31 6.08 1.07 1.61
C VAL A 31 7.59 0.94 1.71
N ALA A 32 8.05 -0.26 2.05
CA ALA A 32 9.44 -0.69 2.11
C ALA A 32 9.81 -1.50 0.85
N THR A 33 9.89 -0.84 -0.30
CA THR A 33 10.01 -1.43 -1.64
C THR A 33 11.02 -2.60 -1.71
N ALA A 34 12.23 -2.37 -1.24
CA ALA A 34 13.30 -3.37 -1.21
C ALA A 34 13.67 -3.72 0.25
N ALA A 35 12.66 -4.11 1.03
CA ALA A 35 12.81 -4.43 2.44
C ALA A 35 13.31 -3.26 3.32
N ALA A 36 13.23 -2.04 2.80
CA ALA A 36 13.57 -0.80 3.51
C ALA A 36 12.81 0.39 2.92
N ILE A 37 12.47 1.37 3.75
CA ILE A 37 11.87 2.62 3.29
C ILE A 37 12.95 3.48 2.62
N LYS A 38 12.70 3.93 1.40
CA LYS A 38 13.55 4.91 0.72
C LYS A 38 13.61 6.21 1.53
N GLY A 39 14.80 6.62 1.94
CA GLY A 39 15.04 7.73 2.87
C GLY A 39 15.67 7.26 4.19
N ALA A 40 16.30 6.08 4.19
CA ALA A 40 17.07 5.54 5.30
C ALA A 40 16.26 5.37 6.61
N VAL A 41 15.02 4.91 6.51
CA VAL A 41 14.17 4.59 7.67
C VAL A 41 14.18 3.08 7.87
N SER A 42 14.61 2.66 9.06
CA SER A 42 14.75 1.27 9.46
C SER A 42 13.45 0.68 10.05
N ALA A 43 13.41 -0.64 10.25
CA ALA A 43 12.32 -1.31 10.96
C ALA A 43 12.14 -0.78 12.40
N GLY A 44 13.24 -0.47 13.09
CA GLY A 44 13.19 0.16 14.41
C GLY A 44 12.56 1.55 14.40
N ASP A 45 12.88 2.35 13.37
CA ASP A 45 12.24 3.66 13.20
C ASP A 45 10.74 3.52 12.93
N LEU A 46 10.33 2.56 12.11
CA LEU A 46 8.92 2.32 11.78
C LEU A 46 8.09 2.03 13.03
N LYS A 47 8.62 1.29 14.01
CA LYS A 47 7.95 1.09 15.31
C LYS A 47 7.73 2.40 16.03
N THR A 48 8.76 3.24 16.11
CA THR A 48 8.69 4.57 16.74
C THR A 48 7.68 5.49 16.02
N LEU A 49 7.51 5.30 14.70
CA LEU A 49 6.58 6.08 13.88
C LEU A 49 5.13 5.54 13.89
N GLY A 50 4.81 4.53 14.71
CA GLY A 50 3.47 3.97 14.82
C GLY A 50 3.02 3.11 13.63
N CYS A 51 3.96 2.61 12.83
CA CYS A 51 3.67 1.67 11.75
C CYS A 51 3.14 0.35 12.31
N GLN A 52 1.98 -0.10 11.82
CA GLN A 52 1.40 -1.38 12.24
C GLN A 52 1.65 -2.49 11.24
N ILE A 53 1.77 -2.16 9.95
CA ILE A 53 1.95 -3.09 8.85
C ILE A 53 2.84 -2.47 7.77
N MET A 54 3.80 -3.24 7.27
CA MET A 54 4.74 -2.83 6.23
C MET A 54 4.36 -3.49 4.90
N LEU A 55 4.60 -2.79 3.79
CA LEU A 55 4.47 -3.37 2.45
C LEU A 55 5.86 -3.48 1.80
N SER A 56 6.16 -4.63 1.17
CA SER A 56 7.37 -4.83 0.36
C SER A 56 7.02 -5.32 -1.04
N ASN A 57 7.87 -4.99 -2.03
CA ASN A 57 7.58 -5.30 -3.42
C ASN A 57 8.22 -6.62 -3.87
N THR A 58 7.40 -7.55 -4.29
CA THR A 58 7.78 -8.89 -4.75
C THR A 58 8.78 -8.84 -5.90
N TYR A 59 8.48 -8.07 -6.95
CA TYR A 59 9.35 -7.96 -8.12
C TYR A 59 10.74 -7.42 -7.76
N HIS A 60 10.83 -6.35 -6.99
CA HIS A 60 12.12 -5.75 -6.62
C HIS A 60 12.97 -6.71 -5.80
N LEU A 61 12.37 -7.44 -4.87
CA LEU A 61 13.05 -8.41 -4.01
C LEU A 61 13.45 -9.68 -4.75
N HIS A 62 12.65 -10.13 -5.73
CA HIS A 62 12.99 -11.23 -6.63
C HIS A 62 14.20 -10.88 -7.52
N VAL A 63 14.24 -9.68 -8.08
CA VAL A 63 15.37 -9.24 -8.92
C VAL A 63 16.64 -9.00 -8.10
N ARG A 64 16.51 -8.43 -6.91
CA ARG A 64 17.63 -8.14 -6.00
C ARG A 64 17.18 -8.04 -4.54
N PRO A 65 17.71 -8.87 -3.62
CA PRO A 65 18.86 -9.79 -3.77
C PRO A 65 18.49 -11.15 -4.41
N GLY A 66 17.21 -11.45 -4.61
CA GLY A 66 16.62 -12.73 -4.96
C GLY A 66 15.82 -13.29 -3.79
N ASP A 67 14.64 -13.83 -4.07
CA ASP A 67 13.74 -14.37 -3.05
C ASP A 67 14.32 -15.62 -2.36
N GLU A 68 15.13 -16.44 -3.06
CA GLU A 68 15.82 -17.58 -2.46
C GLU A 68 16.87 -17.14 -1.43
N VAL A 69 17.56 -16.02 -1.65
CA VAL A 69 18.49 -15.44 -0.65
C VAL A 69 17.70 -15.06 0.61
N ILE A 70 16.57 -14.40 0.45
CA ILE A 70 15.72 -14.00 1.57
C ILE A 70 15.15 -15.23 2.29
N ARG A 71 14.74 -16.27 1.55
CA ARG A 71 14.34 -17.56 2.12
C ARG A 71 15.45 -18.18 2.97
N GLY A 72 16.68 -18.21 2.44
CA GLY A 72 17.86 -18.72 3.15
C GLY A 72 18.18 -17.94 4.43
N CYS A 73 17.82 -16.65 4.49
CA CYS A 73 17.91 -15.82 5.70
C CYS A 73 16.72 -15.98 6.66
N GLY A 74 15.76 -16.85 6.35
CA GLY A 74 14.58 -17.12 7.18
C GLY A 74 13.40 -16.17 6.93
N GLY A 75 13.33 -15.57 5.74
CA GLY A 75 12.24 -14.71 5.28
C GLY A 75 12.39 -13.25 5.64
N LEU A 76 11.49 -12.39 5.10
CA LEU A 76 11.54 -10.94 5.24
C LEU A 76 11.57 -10.46 6.70
N HIS A 77 10.81 -11.09 7.58
CA HIS A 77 10.74 -10.70 8.99
C HIS A 77 12.12 -10.78 9.68
N LYS A 78 12.85 -11.88 9.48
CA LYS A 78 14.22 -12.02 10.00
C LYS A 78 15.21 -11.14 9.26
N PHE A 79 15.06 -11.04 7.94
CA PHE A 79 15.94 -10.27 7.07
C PHE A 79 15.90 -8.77 7.39
N THR A 80 14.72 -8.23 7.73
CA THR A 80 14.51 -6.80 8.06
C THR A 80 14.48 -6.48 9.54
N THR A 81 14.43 -7.50 10.40
CA THR A 81 14.19 -7.36 11.86
C THR A 81 12.83 -6.72 12.20
N TRP A 82 11.86 -6.78 11.26
CA TRP A 82 10.49 -6.34 11.48
C TRP A 82 9.64 -7.52 11.99
N ASP A 83 9.00 -7.35 13.14
CA ASP A 83 8.19 -8.37 13.80
C ASP A 83 6.68 -8.26 13.55
N GLY A 84 6.21 -7.11 13.06
CA GLY A 84 4.82 -6.90 12.68
C GLY A 84 4.45 -7.54 11.33
N PRO A 85 3.17 -7.46 10.91
CA PRO A 85 2.73 -7.95 9.61
C PRO A 85 3.46 -7.30 8.44
N ILE A 86 3.72 -8.08 7.39
CA ILE A 86 4.23 -7.62 6.10
C ILE A 86 3.27 -8.09 5.00
N LEU A 87 2.83 -7.17 4.15
CA LEU A 87 2.17 -7.49 2.90
C LEU A 87 3.20 -7.43 1.76
N THR A 88 3.21 -8.43 0.88
CA THR A 88 3.93 -8.36 -0.40
C THR A 88 2.95 -8.16 -1.53
N ASP A 89 3.25 -7.21 -2.44
CA ASP A 89 2.45 -7.03 -3.65
C ASP A 89 2.59 -8.23 -4.60
N SER A 90 1.75 -8.28 -5.64
CA SER A 90 1.78 -9.38 -6.63
C SER A 90 3.02 -9.40 -7.52
N GLY A 91 3.73 -8.27 -7.63
CA GLY A 91 4.73 -8.00 -8.67
C GLY A 91 4.11 -7.58 -10.01
N GLY A 92 2.80 -7.75 -10.20
CA GLY A 92 2.10 -7.48 -11.45
C GLY A 92 2.20 -6.03 -11.89
N PHE A 93 1.93 -5.07 -11.00
CA PHE A 93 2.00 -3.65 -11.34
C PHE A 93 3.39 -3.22 -11.84
N GLN A 94 4.48 -3.70 -11.24
CA GLN A 94 5.84 -3.39 -11.68
C GLN A 94 6.13 -4.00 -13.04
N VAL A 95 5.64 -5.19 -13.31
CA VAL A 95 5.70 -5.82 -14.64
C VAL A 95 4.98 -4.97 -15.67
N PHE A 96 3.82 -4.40 -15.33
CA PHE A 96 3.04 -3.57 -16.24
C PHE A 96 3.59 -2.15 -16.38
N SER A 97 4.15 -1.55 -15.34
CA SER A 97 4.62 -0.17 -15.34
C SER A 97 6.07 0.03 -15.78
N LEU A 98 6.95 -0.96 -15.57
CA LEU A 98 8.38 -0.86 -15.83
C LEU A 98 8.83 -1.56 -17.12
N ALA A 99 8.03 -2.47 -17.66
CA ALA A 99 8.40 -3.24 -18.85
C ALA A 99 7.87 -2.57 -20.13
N GLY A 100 8.75 -1.91 -20.88
CA GLY A 100 8.41 -1.30 -22.17
C GLY A 100 7.96 -2.31 -23.24
N LEU A 101 8.42 -3.57 -23.16
CA LEU A 101 8.01 -4.69 -23.99
C LEU A 101 7.62 -5.86 -23.09
N ARG A 102 6.34 -6.14 -23.03
CA ARG A 102 5.77 -7.27 -22.29
C ARG A 102 4.94 -8.15 -23.22
N HIS A 103 4.99 -9.44 -23.01
CA HIS A 103 4.16 -10.41 -23.71
C HIS A 103 3.28 -11.12 -22.68
N ILE A 104 1.96 -10.90 -22.80
CA ILE A 104 0.95 -11.44 -21.88
C ILE A 104 0.30 -12.64 -22.55
N THR A 105 0.27 -13.75 -21.85
CA THR A 105 -0.43 -14.99 -22.26
C THR A 105 -1.37 -15.44 -21.14
N GLU A 106 -2.06 -16.55 -21.34
CA GLU A 106 -2.88 -17.15 -20.28
C GLU A 106 -2.01 -17.74 -19.14
N GLU A 107 -0.79 -18.16 -19.45
CA GLU A 107 0.17 -18.71 -18.48
C GLU A 107 0.74 -17.65 -17.56
N GLY A 108 1.01 -16.45 -18.08
CA GLY A 108 1.64 -15.35 -17.35
C GLY A 108 2.21 -14.28 -18.27
N VAL A 109 3.21 -13.55 -17.81
CA VAL A 109 3.83 -12.41 -18.50
C VAL A 109 5.33 -12.63 -18.63
N THR A 110 5.86 -12.48 -19.86
CA THR A 110 7.30 -12.41 -20.11
C THR A 110 7.71 -10.95 -20.34
N PHE A 111 8.74 -10.50 -19.65
CA PHE A 111 9.23 -9.12 -19.74
C PHE A 111 10.73 -9.03 -19.48
N ALA A 112 11.34 -7.87 -19.74
CA ALA A 112 12.74 -7.60 -19.47
C ALA A 112 12.93 -6.91 -18.10
N SER A 113 13.88 -7.40 -17.29
CA SER A 113 14.26 -6.77 -16.04
C SER A 113 14.81 -5.35 -16.28
N HIS A 114 14.33 -4.38 -15.49
CA HIS A 114 14.82 -3.00 -15.55
C HIS A 114 16.24 -2.82 -14.98
N VAL A 115 16.77 -3.83 -14.32
CA VAL A 115 18.10 -3.79 -13.68
C VAL A 115 19.20 -4.24 -14.63
N ASP A 116 18.99 -5.35 -15.34
CA ASP A 116 20.01 -6.03 -16.14
C ASP A 116 19.51 -6.48 -17.53
N GLY A 117 18.25 -6.21 -17.86
CA GLY A 117 17.64 -6.54 -19.15
C GLY A 117 17.36 -8.03 -19.36
N ARG A 118 17.63 -8.91 -18.39
CA ARG A 118 17.33 -10.34 -18.53
C ARG A 118 15.83 -10.57 -18.69
N ARG A 119 15.46 -11.58 -19.48
CA ARG A 119 14.07 -12.00 -19.60
C ARG A 119 13.62 -12.72 -18.33
N ILE A 120 12.48 -12.30 -17.79
CA ILE A 120 11.82 -12.89 -16.63
C ILE A 120 10.43 -13.31 -17.09
N PHE A 121 10.03 -14.53 -16.73
CA PHE A 121 8.65 -14.97 -16.79
C PHE A 121 8.05 -14.88 -15.39
N MET A 122 6.84 -14.35 -15.26
CA MET A 122 6.09 -14.28 -14.02
C MET A 122 4.62 -14.57 -14.31
N GLY A 123 4.11 -15.57 -13.67
CA GLY A 123 2.71 -15.94 -13.67
C GLY A 123 2.21 -16.17 -12.24
N PRO A 124 0.98 -16.67 -12.09
CA PRO A 124 0.39 -16.96 -10.77
C PRO A 124 1.27 -17.84 -9.90
N GLU A 125 1.78 -18.93 -10.42
CA GLU A 125 2.59 -19.90 -9.66
C GLU A 125 3.95 -19.34 -9.28
N GLU A 126 4.62 -18.59 -10.17
CA GLU A 126 5.90 -17.93 -9.90
C GLU A 126 5.73 -16.86 -8.85
N SER A 127 4.72 -15.99 -8.96
CA SER A 127 4.45 -14.93 -8.00
C SER A 127 4.18 -15.52 -6.60
N MET A 128 3.35 -16.56 -6.50
CA MET A 128 3.11 -17.22 -5.21
C MET A 128 4.35 -17.89 -4.66
N THR A 129 5.18 -18.52 -5.49
CA THR A 129 6.44 -19.15 -5.06
C THR A 129 7.42 -18.11 -4.51
N ILE A 130 7.58 -16.99 -5.22
CA ILE A 130 8.43 -15.87 -4.77
C ILE A 130 7.93 -15.34 -3.41
N GLN A 131 6.63 -15.05 -3.28
CA GLN A 131 6.07 -14.51 -2.04
C GLN A 131 6.15 -15.51 -0.88
N SER A 132 6.03 -16.80 -1.15
CA SER A 132 6.26 -17.87 -0.15
C SER A 132 7.72 -17.91 0.31
N ASN A 133 8.68 -17.74 -0.61
CA ASN A 133 10.11 -17.64 -0.28
C ASN A 133 10.40 -16.37 0.55
N LEU A 134 9.75 -15.25 0.23
CA LEU A 134 9.81 -14.02 1.02
C LEU A 134 9.20 -14.21 2.42
N GLY A 135 8.24 -15.10 2.58
CA GLY A 135 7.60 -15.42 3.86
C GLY A 135 6.81 -14.27 4.46
N SER A 136 6.18 -13.42 3.62
CA SER A 136 5.32 -12.34 4.07
C SER A 136 4.10 -12.88 4.83
N THR A 137 3.46 -12.02 5.63
CA THR A 137 2.22 -12.36 6.33
C THR A 137 1.05 -12.47 5.38
N ILE A 138 1.01 -11.56 4.38
CA ILE A 138 -0.05 -11.44 3.39
C ILE A 138 0.61 -11.39 2.00
N ALA A 139 0.16 -12.25 1.11
CA ALA A 139 0.53 -12.22 -0.30
C ALA A 139 -0.64 -11.69 -1.15
N MET A 140 -0.33 -10.84 -2.14
CA MET A 140 -1.30 -10.42 -3.15
C MET A 140 -1.32 -11.42 -4.31
N ALA A 141 -2.50 -11.77 -4.78
CA ALA A 141 -2.62 -12.60 -5.97
C ALA A 141 -2.06 -11.90 -7.22
N PHE A 142 -1.48 -12.66 -8.13
CA PHE A 142 -0.99 -12.12 -9.40
C PHE A 142 -2.16 -11.68 -10.26
N ASP A 143 -2.11 -10.46 -10.78
CA ASP A 143 -3.18 -9.82 -11.52
C ASP A 143 -2.66 -9.09 -12.76
N GLU A 144 -3.57 -8.75 -13.66
CA GLU A 144 -3.29 -7.87 -14.79
C GLU A 144 -3.88 -6.49 -14.52
N CYS A 145 -3.00 -5.51 -14.25
CA CYS A 145 -3.36 -4.10 -14.17
C CYS A 145 -3.35 -3.49 -15.58
N VAL A 146 -4.51 -3.11 -16.11
CA VAL A 146 -4.62 -2.45 -17.40
C VAL A 146 -4.33 -0.94 -17.28
N GLU A 147 -3.85 -0.33 -18.37
CA GLU A 147 -3.67 1.11 -18.45
C GLU A 147 -5.03 1.83 -18.45
N ASN A 148 -5.03 3.08 -18.01
CA ASN A 148 -6.22 3.93 -18.08
C ASN A 148 -5.92 5.14 -19.00
N PRO A 149 -6.74 5.36 -20.06
CA PRO A 149 -7.92 4.59 -20.46
C PRO A 149 -7.57 3.27 -21.20
N ALA A 150 -8.43 2.28 -21.11
CA ALA A 150 -8.35 1.03 -21.86
C ALA A 150 -9.70 0.72 -22.50
N GLU A 151 -9.67 0.00 -23.63
CA GLU A 151 -10.87 -0.45 -24.32
C GLU A 151 -11.69 -1.43 -23.46
N TYR A 152 -13.02 -1.30 -23.50
CA TYR A 152 -13.94 -2.12 -22.71
C TYR A 152 -13.73 -3.64 -22.93
N SER A 153 -13.62 -4.05 -24.19
CA SER A 153 -13.42 -5.46 -24.56
C SER A 153 -12.10 -6.02 -24.01
N TYR A 154 -11.03 -5.23 -24.04
CA TYR A 154 -9.75 -5.61 -23.45
C TYR A 154 -9.83 -5.69 -21.92
N SER A 155 -10.44 -4.67 -21.28
CA SER A 155 -10.65 -4.64 -19.84
C SER A 155 -11.45 -5.84 -19.35
N LYS A 156 -12.49 -6.25 -20.09
CA LYS A 156 -13.29 -7.44 -19.80
C LYS A 156 -12.45 -8.72 -19.89
N ALA A 157 -11.69 -8.89 -20.97
CA ALA A 157 -10.81 -10.05 -21.15
C ALA A 157 -9.72 -10.12 -20.04
N SER A 158 -9.18 -8.97 -19.63
CA SER A 158 -8.23 -8.86 -18.54
C SER A 158 -8.84 -9.26 -17.19
N CYS A 159 -10.06 -8.81 -16.87
CA CYS A 159 -10.78 -9.23 -15.67
C CYS A 159 -10.98 -10.76 -15.63
N GLU A 160 -11.41 -11.34 -16.75
CA GLU A 160 -11.60 -12.78 -16.85
C GLU A 160 -10.30 -13.56 -16.64
N ARG A 161 -9.18 -13.08 -17.21
CA ARG A 161 -7.84 -13.64 -17.01
C ARG A 161 -7.40 -13.52 -15.55
N THR A 162 -7.53 -12.34 -14.97
CA THR A 162 -7.19 -12.09 -13.56
C THR A 162 -7.96 -13.02 -12.62
N ALA A 163 -9.26 -13.28 -12.89
CA ALA A 163 -10.04 -14.22 -12.09
C ALA A 163 -9.53 -15.67 -12.21
N ARG A 164 -9.12 -16.10 -13.42
CA ARG A 164 -8.51 -17.44 -13.62
C ARG A 164 -7.14 -17.53 -12.95
N TRP A 165 -6.33 -16.49 -13.06
CA TRP A 165 -5.03 -16.39 -12.38
C TRP A 165 -5.19 -16.43 -10.85
N LEU A 166 -6.21 -15.77 -10.30
CA LEU A 166 -6.49 -15.80 -8.87
C LEU A 166 -6.80 -17.24 -8.38
N ALA A 167 -7.57 -18.00 -9.14
CA ALA A 167 -7.84 -19.40 -8.80
C ALA A 167 -6.53 -20.24 -8.77
N ARG A 168 -5.63 -20.01 -9.73
CA ARG A 168 -4.30 -20.64 -9.77
C ARG A 168 -3.45 -20.20 -8.58
N CYS A 169 -3.45 -18.89 -8.24
CA CYS A 169 -2.76 -18.38 -7.05
C CYS A 169 -3.25 -19.08 -5.77
N LYS A 170 -4.57 -19.18 -5.59
CA LYS A 170 -5.16 -19.85 -4.41
C LYS A 170 -4.72 -21.31 -4.30
N LYS A 171 -4.78 -22.05 -5.42
CA LYS A 171 -4.31 -23.44 -5.45
C LYS A 171 -2.82 -23.54 -5.09
N LYS A 172 -1.98 -22.71 -5.74
CA LYS A 172 -0.53 -22.72 -5.51
C LYS A 172 -0.16 -22.33 -4.08
N MET A 173 -0.85 -21.33 -3.51
CA MET A 173 -0.65 -20.92 -2.12
C MET A 173 -0.96 -22.06 -1.14
N ALA A 174 -2.06 -22.79 -1.35
CA ALA A 174 -2.42 -23.92 -0.50
C ALA A 174 -1.35 -25.05 -0.57
N GLU A 175 -0.82 -25.33 -1.75
CA GLU A 175 0.29 -26.26 -1.94
C GLU A 175 1.54 -25.83 -1.17
N LEU A 176 1.95 -24.56 -1.33
CA LEU A 176 3.13 -24.01 -0.69
C LEU A 176 3.01 -23.97 0.84
N ASN A 177 1.85 -23.57 1.37
CA ASN A 177 1.60 -23.54 2.81
C ASN A 177 1.63 -24.94 3.45
N ALA A 178 1.30 -25.99 2.69
CA ALA A 178 1.37 -27.39 3.15
C ALA A 178 2.78 -28.01 3.03
N MET A 179 3.73 -27.35 2.36
CA MET A 179 5.07 -27.91 2.15
C MET A 179 5.93 -27.80 3.42
N PRO A 180 6.65 -28.87 3.80
CA PRO A 180 7.63 -28.79 4.88
C PRO A 180 8.73 -27.76 4.60
N GLY A 181 9.07 -26.95 5.61
CA GLY A 181 10.14 -25.96 5.50
C GLY A 181 9.71 -24.65 4.79
N THR A 182 8.42 -24.44 4.56
CA THR A 182 7.88 -23.15 4.14
C THR A 182 8.15 -22.09 5.22
N VAL A 183 8.59 -20.90 4.80
CA VAL A 183 8.97 -19.81 5.71
C VAL A 183 7.78 -19.35 6.56
N ASN A 184 6.62 -19.23 5.94
CA ASN A 184 5.35 -18.88 6.61
C ASN A 184 4.22 -19.78 6.10
N PRO A 185 3.92 -20.91 6.78
CA PRO A 185 2.85 -21.83 6.37
C PRO A 185 1.43 -21.28 6.60
N GLU A 186 1.30 -20.15 7.27
CA GLU A 186 0.03 -19.46 7.52
C GLU A 186 -0.08 -18.16 6.68
N GLN A 187 0.62 -18.09 5.54
CA GLN A 187 0.58 -16.93 4.66
C GLN A 187 -0.83 -16.75 4.09
N MET A 188 -1.39 -15.56 4.28
CA MET A 188 -2.72 -15.18 3.80
C MET A 188 -2.68 -14.77 2.33
N LEU A 189 -3.80 -14.94 1.62
CA LEU A 189 -3.94 -14.53 0.22
C LEU A 189 -5.03 -13.47 0.07
N PHE A 190 -4.69 -12.34 -0.56
CA PHE A 190 -5.64 -11.31 -0.95
C PHE A 190 -5.87 -11.32 -2.47
N GLY A 191 -7.14 -11.26 -2.89
CA GLY A 191 -7.52 -11.09 -4.28
C GLY A 191 -7.58 -9.63 -4.68
N ILE A 192 -7.39 -9.34 -5.98
CA ILE A 192 -7.40 -7.98 -6.51
C ILE A 192 -8.56 -7.82 -7.49
N ASN A 193 -9.46 -6.88 -7.20
CA ASN A 193 -10.51 -6.46 -8.11
C ASN A 193 -9.92 -5.54 -9.19
N GLN A 194 -10.16 -5.87 -10.45
CA GLN A 194 -9.78 -5.10 -11.63
C GLN A 194 -11.03 -4.75 -12.47
N GLY A 195 -10.87 -3.94 -13.52
CA GLY A 195 -11.97 -3.55 -14.42
C GLY A 195 -11.84 -2.13 -14.96
N CYS A 196 -10.62 -1.53 -14.92
CA CYS A 196 -10.37 -0.16 -15.34
C CYS A 196 -11.37 0.80 -14.64
N THR A 197 -11.98 1.72 -15.35
CA THR A 197 -13.02 2.64 -14.86
C THR A 197 -14.45 2.21 -15.24
N TYR A 198 -14.65 0.94 -15.59
CA TYR A 198 -15.96 0.39 -15.96
C TYR A 198 -16.65 -0.24 -14.75
N ALA A 199 -17.66 0.44 -14.20
CA ALA A 199 -18.32 0.03 -12.95
C ALA A 199 -18.98 -1.36 -13.08
N ASP A 200 -19.57 -1.70 -14.19
CA ASP A 200 -20.19 -3.01 -14.45
C ASP A 200 -19.15 -4.14 -14.42
N LEU A 201 -18.00 -3.97 -15.08
CA LEU A 201 -16.91 -4.94 -15.05
C LEU A 201 -16.32 -5.09 -13.63
N ARG A 202 -16.18 -3.99 -12.91
CA ARG A 202 -15.72 -3.97 -11.52
C ARG A 202 -16.63 -4.79 -10.62
N VAL A 203 -17.94 -4.58 -10.71
CA VAL A 203 -18.94 -5.30 -9.93
C VAL A 203 -18.99 -6.77 -10.30
N GLU A 204 -19.02 -7.11 -11.60
CA GLU A 204 -19.00 -8.50 -12.08
C GLU A 204 -17.76 -9.23 -11.61
N HIS A 205 -16.59 -8.60 -11.76
CA HIS A 205 -15.32 -9.18 -11.33
C HIS A 205 -15.25 -9.35 -9.80
N MET A 206 -15.76 -8.36 -9.02
CA MET A 206 -15.78 -8.48 -7.56
C MET A 206 -16.62 -9.66 -7.08
N LYS A 207 -17.81 -9.82 -7.64
CA LYS A 207 -18.68 -10.97 -7.33
C LYS A 207 -17.99 -12.29 -7.62
N LYS A 208 -17.36 -12.40 -8.79
CA LYS A 208 -16.65 -13.61 -9.21
C LYS A 208 -15.47 -13.97 -8.30
N ILE A 209 -14.64 -12.99 -7.92
CA ILE A 209 -13.49 -13.27 -7.04
C ILE A 209 -13.91 -13.51 -5.59
N ALA A 210 -15.04 -12.95 -5.13
CA ALA A 210 -15.57 -13.19 -3.80
C ALA A 210 -15.97 -14.65 -3.56
N GLU A 211 -16.39 -15.38 -4.62
CA GLU A 211 -16.72 -16.81 -4.55
C GLU A 211 -15.51 -17.69 -4.16
N LEU A 212 -14.29 -17.15 -4.30
CA LEU A 212 -13.07 -17.86 -3.92
C LEU A 212 -12.78 -17.81 -2.42
N GLU A 213 -13.55 -17.09 -1.61
CA GLU A 213 -13.45 -17.05 -0.13
C GLU A 213 -12.02 -16.82 0.38
N LEU A 214 -11.41 -15.71 -0.05
CA LEU A 214 -10.04 -15.34 0.32
C LEU A 214 -9.97 -14.67 1.71
N ASP A 215 -8.74 -14.41 2.20
CA ASP A 215 -8.50 -13.75 3.48
C ASP A 215 -8.83 -12.26 3.45
N GLY A 216 -8.72 -11.62 2.27
CA GLY A 216 -9.03 -10.23 2.04
C GLY A 216 -9.12 -9.90 0.55
N TYR A 217 -9.57 -8.68 0.25
CA TYR A 217 -9.78 -8.21 -1.12
C TYR A 217 -9.26 -6.80 -1.29
N ALA A 218 -8.60 -6.56 -2.41
CA ALA A 218 -8.12 -5.25 -2.79
C ALA A 218 -8.87 -4.70 -4.02
N ILE A 219 -8.93 -3.38 -4.12
CA ILE A 219 -9.33 -2.64 -5.32
C ILE A 219 -8.03 -2.15 -5.96
N GLY A 220 -7.65 -2.72 -7.09
CA GLY A 220 -6.45 -2.36 -7.83
C GLY A 220 -6.77 -1.55 -9.09
N GLY A 221 -5.72 -1.05 -9.79
CA GLY A 221 -5.86 -0.36 -11.06
C GLY A 221 -6.62 0.96 -11.00
N LEU A 222 -6.57 1.65 -9.86
CA LEU A 222 -7.04 3.02 -9.66
C LEU A 222 -5.84 3.92 -9.27
N ALA A 223 -6.04 5.24 -9.26
CA ALA A 223 -4.99 6.25 -9.08
C ALA A 223 -3.87 6.15 -10.13
N VAL A 224 -4.22 5.77 -11.36
CA VAL A 224 -3.33 5.59 -12.51
C VAL A 224 -3.60 6.60 -13.65
N GLY A 225 -4.28 7.71 -13.35
CA GLY A 225 -4.54 8.80 -14.28
C GLY A 225 -6.00 9.22 -14.44
N GLU A 226 -6.95 8.50 -13.85
CA GLU A 226 -8.35 8.88 -13.81
C GLU A 226 -8.58 10.08 -12.87
N PRO A 227 -9.65 10.87 -13.10
CA PRO A 227 -10.11 11.88 -12.14
C PRO A 227 -10.46 11.24 -10.79
N THR A 228 -10.25 12.00 -9.71
CA THR A 228 -10.48 11.51 -8.34
C THR A 228 -11.95 11.10 -8.11
N GLU A 229 -12.89 11.81 -8.71
CA GLU A 229 -14.33 11.53 -8.63
C GLU A 229 -14.64 10.16 -9.25
N VAL A 230 -14.03 9.83 -10.39
CA VAL A 230 -14.18 8.52 -11.04
C VAL A 230 -13.66 7.40 -10.13
N MET A 231 -12.53 7.62 -9.45
CA MET A 231 -12.02 6.66 -8.47
C MET A 231 -13.04 6.44 -7.34
N TYR A 232 -13.64 7.50 -6.81
CA TYR A 232 -14.65 7.39 -5.75
C TYR A 232 -15.92 6.67 -6.22
N ASP A 233 -16.40 6.98 -7.42
CA ASP A 233 -17.55 6.29 -8.02
C ASP A 233 -17.30 4.78 -8.17
N ILE A 234 -16.10 4.38 -8.56
CA ILE A 234 -15.72 2.96 -8.63
C ILE A 234 -15.72 2.32 -7.23
N ILE A 235 -15.17 2.99 -6.23
CA ILE A 235 -15.17 2.46 -4.86
C ILE A 235 -16.61 2.30 -4.36
N ASP A 236 -17.48 3.27 -4.58
CA ASP A 236 -18.90 3.22 -4.20
C ASP A 236 -19.64 2.07 -4.89
N ASN A 237 -19.30 1.75 -6.14
CA ASN A 237 -19.89 0.63 -6.87
C ASN A 237 -19.36 -0.74 -6.41
N VAL A 238 -18.10 -0.84 -6.00
CA VAL A 238 -17.43 -2.11 -5.69
C VAL A 238 -17.65 -2.54 -4.22
N THR A 239 -17.52 -1.60 -3.27
CA THR A 239 -17.52 -1.93 -1.83
C THR A 239 -18.80 -2.62 -1.34
N PRO A 240 -20.02 -2.36 -1.87
CA PRO A 240 -21.22 -3.11 -1.49
C PRO A 240 -21.17 -4.61 -1.84
N HIS A 241 -20.33 -4.97 -2.82
CA HIS A 241 -20.17 -6.36 -3.28
C HIS A 241 -18.95 -7.06 -2.64
N MET A 242 -18.13 -6.33 -1.89
CA MET A 242 -17.03 -6.92 -1.12
C MET A 242 -17.56 -7.61 0.14
N PRO A 243 -17.05 -8.81 0.49
CA PRO A 243 -17.46 -9.51 1.71
C PRO A 243 -17.31 -8.62 2.96
N GLN A 244 -18.36 -8.59 3.79
CA GLN A 244 -18.38 -7.68 4.95
C GLN A 244 -17.44 -8.12 6.08
N ASN A 245 -17.21 -9.41 6.20
CA ASN A 245 -16.34 -10.02 7.21
C ASN A 245 -14.88 -10.17 6.74
N LYS A 246 -14.50 -9.45 5.68
CA LYS A 246 -13.14 -9.44 5.12
C LYS A 246 -12.60 -8.02 5.06
N ILE A 247 -11.27 -7.92 5.12
CA ILE A 247 -10.56 -6.67 5.00
C ILE A 247 -10.59 -6.16 3.56
N ARG A 248 -10.68 -4.83 3.39
CA ARG A 248 -10.77 -4.13 2.11
C ARG A 248 -9.57 -3.20 1.94
N TYR A 249 -8.82 -3.40 0.91
CA TYR A 249 -7.59 -2.67 0.64
C TYR A 249 -7.70 -1.88 -0.66
N LEU A 250 -7.43 -0.57 -0.64
CA LEU A 250 -7.32 0.29 -1.82
C LEU A 250 -5.86 0.49 -2.15
N MET A 251 -5.41 -0.07 -3.27
CA MET A 251 -4.00 -0.10 -3.65
C MET A 251 -3.50 1.24 -4.20
N GLY A 252 -2.32 1.67 -3.75
CA GLY A 252 -1.61 2.83 -4.29
C GLY A 252 -2.18 4.19 -3.92
N VAL A 253 -3.16 4.26 -3.02
CA VAL A 253 -3.86 5.50 -2.64
C VAL A 253 -3.48 5.90 -1.20
N GLY A 254 -3.18 7.12 -0.89
CA GLY A 254 -2.95 8.28 -1.74
C GLY A 254 -2.75 9.52 -0.89
N THR A 255 -3.37 10.64 -1.26
CA THR A 255 -3.35 11.84 -0.46
C THR A 255 -4.17 11.68 0.82
N PRO A 256 -3.93 12.52 1.87
CA PRO A 256 -4.78 12.49 3.06
C PRO A 256 -6.27 12.62 2.76
N ALA A 257 -6.66 13.50 1.83
CA ALA A 257 -8.06 13.65 1.41
C ALA A 257 -8.60 12.38 0.72
N ASN A 258 -7.81 11.74 -0.16
CA ASN A 258 -8.23 10.48 -0.78
C ASN A 258 -8.45 9.38 0.27
N ILE A 259 -7.60 9.32 1.31
CA ILE A 259 -7.75 8.36 2.41
C ILE A 259 -9.06 8.62 3.17
N LEU A 260 -9.35 9.87 3.56
CA LEU A 260 -10.58 10.24 4.24
C LEU A 260 -11.83 9.83 3.44
N ASN A 261 -11.83 10.14 2.14
CA ASN A 261 -12.93 9.80 1.23
C ASN A 261 -13.08 8.29 1.00
N ALA A 262 -11.99 7.55 0.94
CA ALA A 262 -12.05 6.10 0.77
C ALA A 262 -12.44 5.37 2.07
N VAL A 263 -12.03 5.88 3.25
CA VAL A 263 -12.52 5.37 4.55
C VAL A 263 -14.02 5.55 4.68
N GLU A 264 -14.56 6.73 4.30
CA GLU A 264 -16.01 6.97 4.27
C GLU A 264 -16.77 5.92 3.45
N ARG A 265 -16.13 5.40 2.38
CA ARG A 265 -16.65 4.38 1.47
C ARG A 265 -16.37 2.93 1.89
N GLY A 266 -15.81 2.75 3.08
CA GLY A 266 -15.63 1.43 3.71
C GLY A 266 -14.33 0.72 3.36
N VAL A 267 -13.28 1.45 3.00
CA VAL A 267 -11.92 0.91 2.82
C VAL A 267 -11.17 0.86 4.15
N ASP A 268 -10.43 -0.22 4.39
CA ASP A 268 -9.72 -0.51 5.64
C ASP A 268 -8.21 -0.30 5.57
N LEU A 269 -7.57 -0.63 4.42
CA LEU A 269 -6.13 -0.58 4.24
C LEU A 269 -5.74 0.28 3.05
N PHE A 270 -4.60 0.93 3.18
CA PHE A 270 -4.01 1.83 2.18
C PHE A 270 -2.51 1.62 2.10
N ASP A 271 -1.94 1.90 0.94
CA ASP A 271 -0.51 2.10 0.73
C ASP A 271 -0.27 3.20 -0.30
N CYS A 272 0.83 3.90 -0.20
CA CYS A 272 1.32 4.76 -1.26
C CYS A 272 2.80 5.09 -1.04
N VAL A 273 3.58 5.16 -2.11
CA VAL A 273 4.97 5.63 -2.05
C VAL A 273 5.07 7.15 -1.89
N MET A 274 3.96 7.88 -2.11
CA MET A 274 3.92 9.33 -2.13
C MET A 274 4.44 9.98 -0.82
N PRO A 275 4.09 9.53 0.40
CA PRO A 275 4.59 10.16 1.61
C PRO A 275 6.11 10.20 1.67
N SER A 276 6.78 9.08 1.41
CA SER A 276 8.24 8.99 1.41
C SER A 276 8.87 9.64 0.17
N ARG A 277 8.22 9.53 -1.02
CA ARG A 277 8.69 10.17 -2.24
C ARG A 277 8.65 11.69 -2.14
N ASN A 278 7.51 12.25 -1.73
CA ASN A 278 7.33 13.69 -1.57
C ASN A 278 8.27 14.27 -0.52
N ALA A 279 8.43 13.57 0.60
CA ALA A 279 9.35 13.97 1.67
C ALA A 279 10.79 14.18 1.17
N ARG A 280 11.32 13.23 0.37
CA ARG A 280 12.67 13.35 -0.21
C ARG A 280 12.85 14.56 -1.12
N HIS A 281 11.76 15.14 -1.61
CA HIS A 281 11.74 16.37 -2.40
C HIS A 281 11.32 17.60 -1.60
N GLY A 282 11.24 17.49 -0.26
CA GLY A 282 10.93 18.59 0.64
C GLY A 282 9.44 18.95 0.70
N HIS A 283 8.53 18.13 0.15
CA HIS A 283 7.09 18.30 0.30
C HIS A 283 6.60 17.54 1.53
N LEU A 284 6.15 18.29 2.55
CA LEU A 284 5.82 17.75 3.86
C LEU A 284 4.36 18.03 4.22
N PHE A 285 3.72 17.03 4.82
CA PHE A 285 2.35 17.13 5.32
C PHE A 285 2.35 17.66 6.75
N THR A 286 1.48 18.62 7.02
CA THR A 286 1.33 19.21 8.36
C THR A 286 -0.14 19.29 8.76
N SER A 287 -0.42 19.51 10.01
CA SER A 287 -1.78 19.74 10.53
C SER A 287 -2.48 20.96 9.91
N LYS A 288 -1.73 21.86 9.26
CA LYS A 288 -2.23 23.09 8.63
C LYS A 288 -2.22 23.04 7.10
N GLY A 289 -1.73 21.94 6.49
CA GLY A 289 -1.62 21.80 5.04
C GLY A 289 -0.25 21.29 4.60
N ILE A 290 0.02 21.40 3.30
CA ILE A 290 1.24 20.88 2.66
C ILE A 290 2.25 22.01 2.48
N ILE A 291 3.46 21.85 3.02
CA ILE A 291 4.56 22.79 2.83
C ILE A 291 5.59 22.27 1.83
N ASN A 292 6.26 23.18 1.13
CA ASN A 292 7.49 22.86 0.40
C ASN A 292 8.67 23.49 1.12
N LEU A 293 9.42 22.69 1.83
CA LEU A 293 10.54 23.16 2.68
C LEU A 293 11.71 23.73 1.87
N ASN A 294 11.73 23.56 0.56
CA ASN A 294 12.70 24.22 -0.32
C ASN A 294 12.47 25.74 -0.47
N ASN A 295 11.28 26.23 -0.11
CA ASN A 295 10.94 27.65 -0.23
C ASN A 295 11.85 28.52 0.64
N LYS A 296 12.19 29.72 0.11
CA LYS A 296 13.10 30.66 0.77
C LYS A 296 12.55 31.16 2.12
N LYS A 297 11.23 31.24 2.28
CA LYS A 297 10.57 31.70 3.51
C LYS A 297 10.98 30.90 4.78
N TYR A 298 11.47 29.66 4.61
CA TYR A 298 11.91 28.80 5.71
C TYR A 298 13.41 28.90 6.04
N GLU A 299 14.15 29.82 5.40
CA GLU A 299 15.62 29.93 5.56
C GLU A 299 16.05 30.29 6.98
N TYR A 300 15.25 31.11 7.67
CA TYR A 300 15.49 31.53 9.05
C TYR A 300 14.41 31.01 10.01
N ASP A 301 13.56 30.09 9.58
CA ASP A 301 12.46 29.56 10.39
C ASP A 301 12.96 28.51 11.36
N MET A 302 13.13 28.92 12.62
CA MET A 302 13.57 28.04 13.71
C MET A 302 12.46 27.20 14.32
N SER A 303 11.21 27.33 13.86
CA SER A 303 10.11 26.48 14.33
C SER A 303 10.18 25.05 13.73
N PRO A 304 9.55 24.05 14.35
CA PRO A 304 9.48 22.70 13.81
C PRO A 304 8.69 22.65 12.49
N ILE A 305 8.75 21.53 11.78
CA ILE A 305 7.94 21.32 10.55
C ILE A 305 6.46 21.59 10.83
N ASP A 306 5.96 21.06 11.94
CA ASP A 306 4.60 21.24 12.43
C ASP A 306 4.61 21.31 13.96
N GLU A 307 4.06 22.41 14.50
CA GLU A 307 4.00 22.67 15.95
C GLU A 307 3.08 21.71 16.70
N ASN A 308 2.10 21.13 15.99
CA ASN A 308 1.14 20.16 16.54
C ASN A 308 1.61 18.71 16.37
N CYS A 309 2.80 18.49 15.81
CA CYS A 309 3.32 17.16 15.52
C CYS A 309 4.22 16.64 16.64
N GLY A 310 3.87 15.48 17.21
CA GLY A 310 4.67 14.80 18.23
C GLY A 310 5.83 13.94 17.69
N CYS A 311 6.17 14.01 16.40
CA CYS A 311 7.19 13.13 15.84
C CYS A 311 8.61 13.46 16.37
N PRO A 312 9.52 12.46 16.38
CA PRO A 312 10.90 12.67 16.84
C PRO A 312 11.66 13.76 16.07
N VAL A 313 11.20 14.11 14.86
CA VAL A 313 11.82 15.16 14.04
C VAL A 313 11.37 16.54 14.51
N CYS A 314 10.06 16.76 14.63
CA CYS A 314 9.51 18.04 15.06
C CYS A 314 9.92 18.41 16.49
N SER A 315 10.15 17.42 17.37
CA SER A 315 10.61 17.64 18.73
C SER A 315 12.06 18.15 18.85
N ARG A 316 12.85 18.11 17.76
CA ARG A 316 14.31 18.36 17.82
C ARG A 316 14.83 19.32 16.76
N TYR A 317 14.24 19.35 15.57
CA TYR A 317 14.82 20.02 14.42
C TYR A 317 13.92 21.12 13.88
N SER A 318 14.55 22.24 13.48
CA SER A 318 13.87 23.36 12.86
C SER A 318 13.72 23.19 11.34
N LYS A 319 12.76 23.90 10.76
CA LYS A 319 12.60 24.02 9.29
C LYS A 319 13.88 24.57 8.64
N ALA A 320 14.50 25.59 9.23
CA ALA A 320 15.75 26.16 8.71
C ALA A 320 16.86 25.13 8.58
N TYR A 321 17.07 24.32 9.61
CA TYR A 321 18.10 23.27 9.59
C TYR A 321 17.80 22.18 8.55
N ILE A 322 16.57 21.65 8.53
CA ILE A 322 16.19 20.61 7.56
C ILE A 322 16.25 21.14 6.13
N ARG A 323 15.83 22.42 5.91
CA ARG A 323 15.98 23.08 4.62
C ARG A 323 17.45 23.18 4.20
N HIS A 324 18.35 23.56 5.11
CA HIS A 324 19.79 23.58 4.83
C HIS A 324 20.26 22.19 4.36
N LEU A 325 19.91 21.13 5.07
CA LEU A 325 20.28 19.77 4.69
C LEU A 325 19.72 19.36 3.31
N LEU A 326 18.48 19.75 2.98
CA LEU A 326 17.88 19.50 1.65
C LEU A 326 18.67 20.23 0.54
N LYS A 327 19.05 21.49 0.78
CA LYS A 327 19.84 22.30 -0.18
C LYS A 327 21.24 21.79 -0.36
N SER A 328 21.85 21.27 0.70
CA SER A 328 23.21 20.69 0.70
C SER A 328 23.20 19.20 0.23
N GLN A 329 22.02 18.65 -0.10
CA GLN A 329 21.85 17.25 -0.51
C GLN A 329 22.37 16.23 0.52
N GLU A 330 22.36 16.59 1.81
CA GLU A 330 22.76 15.70 2.89
C GLU A 330 21.73 14.56 3.05
N MET A 331 22.20 13.32 3.17
CA MET A 331 21.34 12.15 3.33
C MET A 331 20.43 12.25 4.56
N LEU A 332 20.88 12.93 5.62
CA LEU A 332 20.08 13.14 6.82
C LEU A 332 18.78 13.88 6.52
N SER A 333 18.75 14.77 5.51
CA SER A 333 17.52 15.47 5.11
C SER A 333 16.43 14.50 4.70
N GLN A 334 16.77 13.47 3.92
CA GLN A 334 15.80 12.47 3.46
C GLN A 334 15.26 11.65 4.63
N ARG A 335 16.13 11.25 5.56
CA ARG A 335 15.72 10.52 6.76
C ARG A 335 14.72 11.32 7.59
N LEU A 336 15.06 12.57 7.93
CA LEU A 336 14.22 13.43 8.77
C LEU A 336 12.87 13.72 8.11
N THR A 337 12.86 14.11 6.84
CA THR A 337 11.63 14.44 6.13
C THR A 337 10.73 13.22 5.92
N VAL A 338 11.30 12.05 5.63
CA VAL A 338 10.55 10.80 5.48
C VAL A 338 9.96 10.35 6.82
N MET A 339 10.74 10.38 7.90
CA MET A 339 10.23 10.06 9.24
C MET A 339 9.05 10.94 9.63
N HIS A 340 9.12 12.26 9.36
CA HIS A 340 8.02 13.17 9.63
C HIS A 340 6.75 12.79 8.83
N ASN A 341 6.86 12.60 7.51
CA ASN A 341 5.70 12.28 6.69
C ASN A 341 5.08 10.92 7.03
N LEU A 342 5.89 9.91 7.38
CA LEU A 342 5.37 8.61 7.80
C LEU A 342 4.67 8.69 9.15
N TRP A 343 5.22 9.45 10.09
CA TRP A 343 4.54 9.76 11.36
C TRP A 343 3.18 10.40 11.09
N PHE A 344 3.14 11.43 10.25
CA PHE A 344 1.91 12.13 9.90
C PHE A 344 0.84 11.15 9.38
N TYR A 345 1.18 10.28 8.44
CA TYR A 345 0.23 9.32 7.89
C TYR A 345 -0.24 8.29 8.90
N ASN A 346 0.66 7.74 9.70
CA ASN A 346 0.29 6.75 10.72
C ASN A 346 -0.64 7.36 11.80
N HIS A 347 -0.38 8.63 12.20
CA HIS A 347 -1.22 9.34 13.18
C HIS A 347 -2.52 9.84 12.57
N LEU A 348 -2.55 10.23 11.31
CA LEU A 348 -3.81 10.51 10.62
C LEU A 348 -4.74 9.27 10.68
N MET A 349 -4.18 8.07 10.47
CA MET A 349 -4.97 6.84 10.60
C MET A 349 -5.44 6.59 12.05
N GLU A 350 -4.63 6.96 13.03
CA GLU A 350 -5.02 6.89 14.45
C GLU A 350 -6.16 7.88 14.75
N ASP A 351 -6.06 9.11 14.28
CA ASP A 351 -7.11 10.13 14.42
C ASP A 351 -8.42 9.69 13.75
N ILE A 352 -8.35 9.08 12.57
CA ILE A 352 -9.51 8.49 11.87
C ILE A 352 -10.15 7.39 12.73
N ARG A 353 -9.35 6.48 13.29
CA ARG A 353 -9.88 5.43 14.19
C ARG A 353 -10.52 6.01 15.44
N ASN A 354 -9.90 7.01 16.04
CA ASN A 354 -10.46 7.71 17.22
C ASN A 354 -11.78 8.40 16.88
N ALA A 355 -11.87 9.05 15.72
CA ALA A 355 -13.11 9.68 15.26
C ALA A 355 -14.23 8.64 15.04
N LEU A 356 -13.90 7.48 14.43
CA LEU A 356 -14.85 6.36 14.28
C LEU A 356 -15.28 5.78 15.64
N ASP A 357 -14.32 5.57 16.55
CA ASP A 357 -14.61 5.05 17.90
C ASP A 357 -15.51 6.01 18.69
N ASN A 358 -15.44 7.32 18.45
CA ASN A 358 -16.29 8.34 19.06
C ASN A 358 -17.60 8.61 18.28
N GLY A 359 -17.74 8.11 17.03
CA GLY A 359 -18.93 8.34 16.19
C GLY A 359 -19.02 9.76 15.63
N CYS A 360 -17.88 10.38 15.34
CA CYS A 360 -17.79 11.74 14.80
C CYS A 360 -16.88 11.80 13.55
N PHE A 361 -16.75 10.69 12.83
CA PHE A 361 -15.87 10.63 11.65
C PHE A 361 -16.31 11.58 10.53
N ALA A 362 -17.61 11.69 10.27
CA ALA A 362 -18.14 12.61 9.25
C ALA A 362 -17.78 14.07 9.55
N GLU A 363 -17.81 14.49 10.81
CA GLU A 363 -17.39 15.83 11.25
C GLU A 363 -15.88 16.00 11.10
N PHE A 364 -15.10 15.05 11.60
CA PHE A 364 -13.65 15.01 11.48
C PHE A 364 -13.20 15.13 10.01
N LYS A 365 -13.82 14.36 9.10
CA LYS A 365 -13.52 14.42 7.67
C LYS A 365 -13.77 15.81 7.12
N ARG A 366 -14.95 16.39 7.37
CA ARG A 366 -15.33 17.72 6.89
C ARG A 366 -14.34 18.80 7.33
N GLU A 367 -13.84 18.73 8.56
CA GLU A 367 -12.86 19.69 9.08
C GLU A 367 -11.47 19.53 8.47
N LYS A 368 -11.05 18.28 8.19
CA LYS A 368 -9.68 17.98 7.79
C LYS A 368 -9.46 17.96 6.28
N GLU A 369 -10.45 17.61 5.49
CA GLU A 369 -10.29 17.35 4.06
C GLU A 369 -9.72 18.54 3.29
N GLU A 370 -10.28 19.72 3.48
CA GLU A 370 -9.81 20.95 2.83
C GLU A 370 -8.43 21.37 3.32
N ILE A 371 -8.22 21.36 4.65
CA ILE A 371 -6.96 21.75 5.27
C ILE A 371 -5.82 20.87 4.76
N LEU A 372 -6.00 19.56 4.78
CA LEU A 372 -4.95 18.59 4.40
C LEU A 372 -4.69 18.55 2.89
N SER A 373 -5.53 19.16 2.08
CA SER A 373 -5.35 19.32 0.63
C SER A 373 -4.67 20.65 0.26
N THR A 374 -4.67 21.62 1.17
CA THR A 374 -4.20 22.99 0.92
C THR A 374 -2.67 23.04 0.93
N ARG A 375 -2.09 23.77 -0.04
CA ARG A 375 -0.67 24.12 -0.06
C ARG A 375 -0.45 25.48 0.59
N ILE A 376 0.49 25.56 1.53
CA ILE A 376 0.78 26.77 2.31
C ILE A 376 2.25 27.20 2.26
#